data_ca823c140dc7b11b2f7856a4dea8bb7a
#
_entry.id   ca823c140dc7b11b2f7856a4dea8bb7a
#
_cell.length_a   1.000
_cell.length_b   1.000
_cell.length_c   1.000
_cell.angle_alpha   90.00
_cell.angle_beta   90.00
_cell.angle_gamma   90.00
#
_symmetry.space_group_name_H-M   'P 1'
#
loop_
_entity.id
_entity.type
_entity.pdbx_description
1 polymer ?
#
loop_
_entity_poly.entity_id
_entity_poly.type
_entity_poly.pdbx_seq_one_letter_code
_entity_poly.pdbx_strand_id
1 'polypeptide(L)'
;MKQFYVGILMAICFAVLPLSVDAQPTADAVVPLLNSETLPEIAIYRSESCGCCTKWGEHVETTGFTIQDKVIENMEAFKQANGITPELSSCHTAIVAGYVVEGHVPAASIKRMLNERPDIRGLTAPGMPMGSPGMETAGVKAEPFDVLAITQDGTTTVFDQIRPE
;
A
#
# COMPACT_ATOMS: atom_id res chain seq x y z
N MET A 1 -69.36 63.12 14.12
CA MET A 1 -69.79 62.16 15.13
C MET A 1 -69.30 60.78 14.69
N LYS A 2 -68.31 60.30 15.37
CA LYS A 2 -67.56 59.11 14.99
C LYS A 2 -67.94 57.95 15.90
N GLN A 3 -68.53 56.89 15.36
CA GLN A 3 -68.78 55.66 16.08
C GLN A 3 -67.60 54.71 15.92
N PHE A 4 -67.07 54.30 17.04
CA PHE A 4 -65.97 53.27 17.12
C PHE A 4 -66.61 51.89 17.22
N TYR A 5 -66.30 51.01 16.25
CA TYR A 5 -66.58 49.58 16.36
C TYR A 5 -65.36 48.91 16.93
N VAL A 6 -65.51 48.33 18.11
CA VAL A 6 -64.51 47.47 18.73
C VAL A 6 -64.74 46.03 18.23
N GLY A 7 -63.91 45.56 17.37
CA GLY A 7 -63.91 44.17 16.93
C GLY A 7 -63.06 43.32 17.86
N ILE A 8 -63.66 42.37 18.54
CA ILE A 8 -63.00 41.40 19.38
C ILE A 8 -62.46 40.29 18.43
N LEU A 9 -61.15 40.25 18.24
CA LEU A 9 -60.44 39.15 17.56
C LEU A 9 -60.13 38.08 18.58
N MET A 10 -60.80 36.95 18.49
CA MET A 10 -60.54 35.73 19.23
C MET A 10 -59.31 35.03 18.62
N ALA A 11 -58.19 35.13 19.28
CA ALA A 11 -56.99 34.42 18.89
C ALA A 11 -57.09 32.96 19.32
N ILE A 12 -57.22 32.06 18.35
CA ILE A 12 -57.15 30.62 18.56
C ILE A 12 -55.64 30.23 18.55
N CYS A 13 -55.10 30.00 19.73
CA CYS A 13 -53.76 29.42 19.87
C CYS A 13 -53.80 27.94 19.50
N PHE A 14 -53.31 27.62 18.29
CA PHE A 14 -52.93 26.26 17.96
C PHE A 14 -51.59 25.96 18.62
N ALA A 15 -51.59 25.16 19.67
CA ALA A 15 -50.38 24.57 20.25
C ALA A 15 -49.83 23.53 19.30
N VAL A 16 -48.80 23.90 18.55
CA VAL A 16 -48.01 22.94 17.77
C VAL A 16 -47.02 22.27 18.73
N LEU A 17 -47.30 21.02 19.10
CA LEU A 17 -46.34 20.18 19.82
C LEU A 17 -45.18 19.81 18.87
N PRO A 18 -43.94 20.08 19.23
CA PRO A 18 -42.81 19.55 18.46
C PRO A 18 -42.72 18.05 18.68
N LEU A 19 -42.87 17.26 17.61
CA LEU A 19 -42.50 15.89 17.57
C LEU A 19 -40.95 15.84 17.61
N SER A 20 -40.40 15.58 18.79
CA SER A 20 -38.99 15.27 18.94
C SER A 20 -38.76 13.89 18.34
N VAL A 21 -38.20 13.84 17.12
CA VAL A 21 -37.63 12.62 16.55
C VAL A 21 -36.29 12.41 17.24
N ASP A 22 -36.30 11.60 18.29
CA ASP A 22 -35.09 11.03 18.85
C ASP A 22 -34.45 10.10 17.79
N ALA A 23 -33.57 10.67 16.96
CA ALA A 23 -32.67 9.90 16.15
C ALA A 23 -31.61 9.30 17.08
N GLN A 24 -31.90 8.13 17.62
CA GLN A 24 -30.86 7.30 18.22
C GLN A 24 -29.83 6.97 17.15
N PRO A 25 -28.54 7.25 17.39
CA PRO A 25 -27.50 6.71 16.52
C PRO A 25 -27.55 5.18 16.69
N THR A 26 -27.95 4.49 15.62
CA THR A 26 -27.79 3.05 15.52
C THR A 26 -26.29 2.75 15.54
N ALA A 27 -25.77 2.44 16.71
CA ALA A 27 -24.41 1.94 16.93
C ALA A 27 -24.32 0.49 16.46
N ASP A 28 -24.49 0.25 15.16
CA ASP A 28 -24.22 -1.02 14.50
C ASP A 28 -23.62 -0.80 13.11
N ALA A 29 -22.74 0.22 13.00
CA ALA A 29 -21.66 0.09 12.05
C ALA A 29 -20.63 -0.86 12.70
N VAL A 30 -20.92 -2.15 12.65
CA VAL A 30 -19.87 -3.17 12.79
C VAL A 30 -18.90 -2.89 11.64
N VAL A 31 -17.90 -2.07 11.91
CA VAL A 31 -16.70 -2.03 11.10
C VAL A 31 -16.19 -3.47 11.16
N PRO A 32 -16.16 -4.21 10.06
CA PRO A 32 -15.52 -5.52 10.09
C PRO A 32 -14.10 -5.23 10.56
N LEU A 33 -13.79 -5.66 11.78
CA LEU A 33 -12.41 -5.86 12.20
C LEU A 33 -11.82 -6.74 11.10
N LEU A 34 -11.01 -6.14 10.22
CA LEU A 34 -10.18 -6.87 9.29
C LEU A 34 -9.14 -7.63 10.12
N ASN A 35 -9.62 -8.61 10.89
CA ASN A 35 -8.85 -9.74 11.37
C ASN A 35 -8.67 -10.70 10.19
N SER A 36 -8.11 -10.21 9.10
CA SER A 36 -7.57 -11.06 8.09
C SER A 36 -6.07 -11.04 8.27
N GLU A 37 -5.54 -12.07 8.87
CA GLU A 37 -4.11 -12.42 8.90
C GLU A 37 -3.58 -12.73 7.48
N THR A 38 -4.38 -12.47 6.45
CA THR A 38 -3.96 -12.65 5.06
C THR A 38 -3.21 -11.42 4.59
N LEU A 39 -1.95 -11.63 4.23
CA LEU A 39 -1.13 -10.60 3.59
C LEU A 39 -1.74 -10.22 2.22
N PRO A 40 -1.58 -8.96 1.77
CA PRO A 40 -2.06 -8.56 0.45
C PRO A 40 -1.34 -9.32 -0.65
N GLU A 41 -2.00 -9.47 -1.79
CA GLU A 41 -1.41 -10.04 -2.98
C GLU A 41 -0.33 -9.12 -3.55
N ILE A 42 0.75 -9.71 -4.06
CA ILE A 42 1.85 -9.03 -4.75
C ILE A 42 1.79 -9.34 -6.24
N ALA A 43 1.64 -8.33 -7.09
CA ALA A 43 1.76 -8.47 -8.53
C ALA A 43 3.21 -8.21 -8.95
N ILE A 44 3.93 -9.23 -9.44
CA ILE A 44 5.30 -9.13 -9.95
C ILE A 44 5.26 -8.90 -11.45
N TYR A 45 5.95 -7.88 -11.93
CA TYR A 45 6.15 -7.60 -13.35
C TYR A 45 7.61 -7.86 -13.71
N ARG A 46 7.85 -8.74 -14.68
CA ARG A 46 9.19 -9.16 -15.09
C ARG A 46 9.28 -9.50 -16.58
N SER A 47 10.50 -9.59 -17.09
CA SER A 47 10.72 -10.19 -18.41
C SER A 47 10.62 -11.72 -18.35
N GLU A 48 10.31 -12.34 -19.47
CA GLU A 48 10.15 -13.79 -19.57
C GLU A 48 11.39 -14.56 -19.12
N SER A 49 12.58 -14.07 -19.46
CA SER A 49 13.86 -14.73 -19.17
C SER A 49 14.40 -14.50 -17.74
N CYS A 50 13.68 -13.78 -16.88
CA CYS A 50 14.16 -13.42 -15.55
C CYS A 50 13.98 -14.55 -14.53
N GLY A 51 14.95 -15.49 -14.48
CA GLY A 51 14.89 -16.62 -13.53
C GLY A 51 15.03 -16.22 -12.05
N CYS A 52 15.82 -15.19 -11.72
CA CYS A 52 15.96 -14.70 -10.35
C CYS A 52 14.68 -14.03 -9.85
N CYS A 53 13.90 -13.43 -10.75
CA CYS A 53 12.60 -12.85 -10.41
C CYS A 53 11.59 -13.91 -9.94
N THR A 54 11.57 -15.06 -10.62
CA THR A 54 10.75 -16.22 -10.21
C THR A 54 11.15 -16.71 -8.82
N LYS A 55 12.45 -16.86 -8.57
CA LYS A 55 12.96 -17.27 -7.25
C LYS A 55 12.62 -16.27 -6.15
N TRP A 56 12.64 -14.97 -6.46
CA TRP A 56 12.21 -13.95 -5.51
C TRP A 56 10.71 -14.10 -5.19
N GLY A 57 9.88 -14.35 -6.19
CA GLY A 57 8.45 -14.64 -5.98
C GLY A 57 8.25 -15.84 -5.06
N GLU A 58 8.94 -16.96 -5.32
CA GLU A 58 8.93 -18.16 -4.48
C GLU A 58 9.33 -17.84 -3.03
N HIS A 59 10.40 -17.05 -2.85
CA HIS A 59 10.83 -16.59 -1.52
C HIS A 59 9.71 -15.84 -0.80
N VAL A 60 9.07 -14.91 -1.47
CA VAL A 60 8.00 -14.09 -0.88
C VAL A 60 6.76 -14.95 -0.55
N GLU A 61 6.40 -15.89 -1.41
CA GLU A 61 5.31 -16.85 -1.17
C GLU A 61 5.54 -17.69 0.10
N THR A 62 6.78 -18.15 0.35
CA THR A 62 7.09 -18.91 1.57
C THR A 62 6.82 -18.12 2.85
N THR A 63 6.69 -16.82 2.77
CA THR A 63 6.42 -15.93 3.90
C THR A 63 4.94 -15.59 4.07
N GLY A 64 4.07 -16.14 3.22
CA GLY A 64 2.62 -16.04 3.31
C GLY A 64 1.95 -15.04 2.37
N PHE A 65 2.70 -14.41 1.46
CA PHE A 65 2.09 -13.60 0.40
C PHE A 65 1.53 -14.49 -0.72
N THR A 66 0.49 -14.00 -1.38
CA THR A 66 0.03 -14.56 -2.66
C THR A 66 0.68 -13.77 -3.80
N ILE A 67 1.14 -14.45 -4.84
CA ILE A 67 1.85 -13.84 -5.97
C ILE A 67 1.02 -13.93 -7.25
N GLN A 68 0.92 -12.81 -7.97
CA GLN A 68 0.55 -12.76 -9.39
C GLN A 68 1.80 -12.49 -10.23
N ASP A 69 2.26 -13.48 -10.95
CA ASP A 69 3.41 -13.34 -11.87
C ASP A 69 2.95 -12.85 -13.24
N LYS A 70 3.45 -11.69 -13.67
CA LYS A 70 3.09 -11.02 -14.92
C LYS A 70 4.32 -10.80 -15.79
N VAL A 71 4.40 -11.55 -16.87
CA VAL A 71 5.42 -11.33 -17.89
C VAL A 71 4.99 -10.18 -18.80
N ILE A 72 5.86 -9.19 -18.97
CA ILE A 72 5.64 -8.03 -19.83
C ILE A 72 6.84 -7.79 -20.74
N GLU A 73 6.61 -7.27 -21.94
CA GLU A 73 7.66 -7.05 -22.94
C GLU A 73 8.51 -5.81 -22.64
N ASN A 74 7.90 -4.73 -22.17
CA ASN A 74 8.58 -3.46 -21.96
C ASN A 74 8.68 -3.11 -20.48
N MET A 75 9.65 -3.73 -19.82
CA MET A 75 9.96 -3.48 -18.40
C MET A 75 10.42 -2.04 -18.15
N GLU A 76 11.17 -1.44 -19.09
CA GLU A 76 11.69 -0.09 -18.93
C GLU A 76 10.54 0.94 -18.87
N ALA A 77 9.60 0.88 -19.80
CA ALA A 77 8.43 1.75 -19.80
C ALA A 77 7.58 1.54 -18.53
N PHE A 78 7.44 0.29 -18.06
CA PHE A 78 6.71 -0.01 -16.84
C PHE A 78 7.40 0.60 -15.61
N LYS A 79 8.72 0.47 -15.49
CA LYS A 79 9.52 1.08 -14.41
C LYS A 79 9.38 2.60 -14.41
N GLN A 80 9.57 3.25 -15.55
CA GLN A 80 9.41 4.71 -15.68
C GLN A 80 8.02 5.18 -15.28
N ALA A 81 6.96 4.47 -15.70
CA ALA A 81 5.58 4.79 -15.33
C ALA A 81 5.32 4.68 -13.80
N ASN A 82 6.11 3.84 -13.10
CA ASN A 82 6.06 3.68 -11.65
C ASN A 82 7.11 4.53 -10.91
N GLY A 83 7.81 5.43 -11.62
CA GLY A 83 8.78 6.36 -11.05
C GLY A 83 10.10 5.72 -10.64
N ILE A 84 10.45 4.57 -11.24
CA ILE A 84 11.75 3.93 -11.04
C ILE A 84 12.72 4.48 -12.08
N THR A 85 13.75 5.16 -11.60
CA THR A 85 14.87 5.65 -12.43
C THR A 85 15.90 4.55 -12.67
N PRO A 86 16.80 4.68 -13.65
CA PRO A 86 17.86 3.70 -13.88
C PRO A 86 18.70 3.40 -12.63
N GLU A 87 18.96 4.40 -11.79
CA GLU A 87 19.76 4.27 -10.55
C GLU A 87 19.06 3.45 -9.47
N LEU A 88 17.72 3.43 -9.48
CA LEU A 88 16.88 2.68 -8.54
C LEU A 88 16.51 1.30 -9.08
N SER A 89 16.80 1.04 -10.35
CA SER A 89 16.30 -0.12 -11.08
C SER A 89 17.01 -1.43 -10.67
N SER A 90 16.26 -2.51 -10.73
CA SER A 90 16.70 -3.89 -10.60
C SER A 90 16.05 -4.73 -11.71
N CYS A 91 15.93 -6.05 -11.54
CA CYS A 91 15.46 -6.93 -12.62
C CYS A 91 13.92 -7.02 -12.74
N HIS A 92 13.17 -6.75 -11.68
CA HIS A 92 11.71 -6.78 -11.69
C HIS A 92 11.12 -5.64 -10.85
N THR A 93 9.84 -5.37 -11.06
CA THR A 93 9.06 -4.43 -10.26
C THR A 93 7.83 -5.17 -9.75
N ALA A 94 7.51 -5.03 -8.47
CA ALA A 94 6.29 -5.57 -7.90
C ALA A 94 5.40 -4.45 -7.36
N ILE A 95 4.10 -4.71 -7.31
CA ILE A 95 3.10 -3.80 -6.71
C ILE A 95 2.39 -4.55 -5.59
N VAL A 96 2.34 -3.95 -4.40
CA VAL A 96 1.67 -4.50 -3.24
C VAL A 96 0.95 -3.39 -2.46
N ALA A 97 -0.35 -3.51 -2.26
CA ALA A 97 -1.16 -2.53 -1.53
C ALA A 97 -0.90 -1.06 -1.95
N GLY A 98 -0.61 -0.82 -3.24
CA GLY A 98 -0.31 0.50 -3.81
C GLY A 98 1.16 0.94 -3.72
N TYR A 99 2.01 0.21 -3.00
CA TYR A 99 3.45 0.46 -2.97
C TYR A 99 4.16 -0.22 -4.13
N VAL A 100 5.21 0.43 -4.63
CA VAL A 100 6.17 -0.15 -5.56
C VAL A 100 7.27 -0.88 -4.78
N VAL A 101 7.62 -2.09 -5.22
CA VAL A 101 8.75 -2.85 -4.69
C VAL A 101 9.66 -3.21 -5.86
N GLU A 102 10.83 -2.62 -5.90
CA GLU A 102 11.78 -2.78 -7.00
C GLU A 102 12.91 -3.72 -6.60
N GLY A 103 13.06 -4.81 -7.35
CA GLY A 103 14.13 -5.77 -7.17
C GLY A 103 13.99 -6.67 -5.95
N HIS A 104 15.12 -7.18 -5.49
CA HIS A 104 15.20 -8.29 -4.52
C HIS A 104 15.04 -7.85 -3.05
N VAL A 105 14.02 -7.02 -2.78
CA VAL A 105 13.67 -6.56 -1.43
C VAL A 105 13.24 -7.75 -0.57
N PRO A 106 13.81 -7.93 0.63
CA PRO A 106 13.42 -9.02 1.53
C PRO A 106 11.96 -8.92 1.95
N ALA A 107 11.28 -10.06 2.07
CA ALA A 107 9.89 -10.12 2.51
C ALA A 107 9.66 -9.47 3.89
N ALA A 108 10.66 -9.52 4.79
CA ALA A 108 10.61 -8.85 6.08
C ALA A 108 10.48 -7.33 5.95
N SER A 109 11.25 -6.71 5.05
CA SER A 109 11.18 -5.27 4.77
C SER A 109 9.84 -4.89 4.15
N ILE A 110 9.28 -5.73 3.27
CA ILE A 110 7.94 -5.52 2.70
C ILE A 110 6.88 -5.57 3.80
N LYS A 111 6.91 -6.58 4.66
CA LYS A 111 5.98 -6.71 5.80
C LYS A 111 6.05 -5.51 6.74
N ARG A 112 7.27 -5.04 7.03
CA ARG A 112 7.48 -3.84 7.86
C ARG A 112 6.85 -2.61 7.20
N MET A 113 7.09 -2.37 5.91
CA MET A 113 6.47 -1.28 5.16
C MET A 113 4.93 -1.33 5.21
N LEU A 114 4.36 -2.51 4.98
CA LEU A 114 2.90 -2.70 5.01
C LEU A 114 2.29 -2.46 6.39
N ASN A 115 3.03 -2.78 7.44
CA ASN A 115 2.61 -2.58 8.83
C ASN A 115 2.74 -1.11 9.27
N GLU A 116 3.86 -0.47 8.95
CA GLU A 116 4.15 0.93 9.30
C GLU A 116 3.38 1.93 8.43
N ARG A 117 3.03 1.54 7.21
CA ARG A 117 2.32 2.38 6.21
C ARG A 117 2.92 3.77 6.03
N PRO A 118 4.24 3.86 5.80
CA PRO A 118 4.90 5.16 5.63
C PRO A 118 4.40 5.87 4.36
N ASP A 119 4.46 7.21 4.37
CA ASP A 119 4.14 8.02 3.19
C ASP A 119 5.33 8.03 2.22
N ILE A 120 5.49 6.92 1.53
CA ILE A 120 6.53 6.70 0.51
C ILE A 120 5.89 6.08 -0.74
N ARG A 121 6.57 6.18 -1.87
CA ARG A 121 6.15 5.49 -3.10
C ARG A 121 6.37 3.98 -3.00
N GLY A 122 7.44 3.55 -2.36
CA GLY A 122 7.77 2.14 -2.20
C GLY A 122 9.20 1.90 -1.74
N LEU A 123 9.68 0.68 -1.96
CA LEU A 123 11.02 0.24 -1.60
C LEU A 123 11.81 -0.19 -2.84
N THR A 124 13.12 -0.05 -2.79
CA THR A 124 14.02 -0.61 -3.80
C THR A 124 15.25 -1.26 -3.16
N ALA A 125 15.70 -2.38 -3.75
CA ALA A 125 17.03 -2.93 -3.61
C ALA A 125 17.72 -2.80 -4.98
N PRO A 126 18.42 -1.68 -5.26
CA PRO A 126 18.97 -1.40 -6.57
C PRO A 126 19.98 -2.43 -7.02
N GLY A 127 20.00 -2.70 -8.32
CA GLY A 127 20.87 -3.74 -8.87
C GLY A 127 20.40 -5.14 -8.50
N MET A 128 21.35 -6.05 -8.29
CA MET A 128 21.10 -7.45 -7.95
C MET A 128 22.13 -7.93 -6.93
N PRO A 129 22.06 -7.49 -5.66
CA PRO A 129 23.05 -7.86 -4.64
C PRO A 129 23.14 -9.37 -4.47
N MET A 130 24.34 -9.92 -4.50
CA MET A 130 24.55 -11.36 -4.30
C MET A 130 24.09 -11.78 -2.91
N GLY A 131 23.30 -12.86 -2.86
CA GLY A 131 22.71 -13.36 -1.62
C GLY A 131 21.45 -12.65 -1.16
N SER A 132 20.96 -11.65 -1.91
CA SER A 132 19.59 -11.16 -1.72
C SER A 132 18.58 -12.24 -2.10
N PRO A 133 17.32 -12.20 -1.62
CA PRO A 133 16.33 -13.22 -1.91
C PRO A 133 16.17 -13.49 -3.41
N GLY A 134 16.36 -14.75 -3.84
CA GLY A 134 16.36 -15.16 -5.24
C GLY A 134 17.70 -14.97 -5.98
N MET A 135 18.72 -14.37 -5.32
CA MET A 135 20.07 -14.21 -5.83
C MET A 135 21.10 -15.06 -5.06
N GLU A 136 20.63 -15.97 -4.23
CA GLU A 136 21.49 -16.89 -3.49
C GLU A 136 22.19 -17.87 -4.46
N THR A 137 23.48 -18.01 -4.30
CA THR A 137 24.29 -18.94 -5.09
C THR A 137 25.16 -19.80 -4.16
N ALA A 138 25.11 -21.10 -4.32
CA ALA A 138 25.88 -22.03 -3.49
C ALA A 138 27.38 -21.73 -3.54
N GLY A 139 28.00 -21.58 -2.37
CA GLY A 139 29.44 -21.28 -2.25
C GLY A 139 29.83 -19.81 -2.48
N VAL A 140 28.86 -18.93 -2.76
CA VAL A 140 29.10 -17.48 -2.89
C VAL A 140 28.66 -16.81 -1.60
N LYS A 141 29.54 -15.98 -1.04
CA LYS A 141 29.20 -15.19 0.15
C LYS A 141 28.18 -14.09 -0.21
N ALA A 142 27.15 -13.94 0.61
CA ALA A 142 26.19 -12.85 0.47
C ALA A 142 26.86 -11.49 0.72
N GLU A 143 26.47 -10.50 -0.05
CA GLU A 143 26.94 -9.12 0.06
C GLU A 143 26.00 -8.29 0.94
N PRO A 144 26.53 -7.33 1.73
CA PRO A 144 25.68 -6.37 2.42
C PRO A 144 25.05 -5.42 1.40
N PHE A 145 23.79 -5.08 1.61
CA PHE A 145 23.09 -4.09 0.79
C PHE A 145 22.06 -3.32 1.62
N ASP A 146 21.65 -2.18 1.11
CA ASP A 146 20.60 -1.37 1.71
C ASP A 146 19.31 -1.51 0.91
N VAL A 147 18.20 -1.59 1.63
CA VAL A 147 16.86 -1.37 1.08
C VAL A 147 16.54 0.10 1.25
N LEU A 148 16.21 0.77 0.16
CA LEU A 148 15.92 2.19 0.15
C LEU A 148 14.41 2.42 0.06
N ALA A 149 13.90 3.37 0.85
CA ALA A 149 12.57 3.93 0.65
C ALA A 149 12.63 4.98 -0.46
N ILE A 150 11.71 4.90 -1.41
CA ILE A 150 11.52 5.90 -2.46
C ILE A 150 10.42 6.85 -1.98
N THR A 151 10.78 8.09 -1.70
CA THR A 151 9.84 9.12 -1.24
C THR A 151 8.91 9.58 -2.37
N GLN A 152 7.87 10.35 -2.06
CA GLN A 152 6.91 10.81 -3.06
C GLN A 152 7.53 11.76 -4.09
N ASP A 153 8.59 12.49 -3.73
CA ASP A 153 9.35 13.36 -4.64
C ASP A 153 10.41 12.62 -5.46
N GLY A 154 10.59 11.30 -5.24
CA GLY A 154 11.53 10.44 -5.96
C GLY A 154 12.95 10.42 -5.35
N THR A 155 13.19 11.09 -4.23
CA THR A 155 14.45 10.94 -3.48
C THR A 155 14.44 9.62 -2.70
N THR A 156 15.58 9.25 -2.11
CA THR A 156 15.68 8.00 -1.35
C THR A 156 16.24 8.22 0.05
N THR A 157 15.79 7.38 0.97
CA THR A 157 16.36 7.24 2.31
C THR A 157 16.59 5.77 2.62
N VAL A 158 17.54 5.45 3.51
CA VAL A 158 17.75 4.06 3.93
C VAL A 158 16.54 3.61 4.76
N PHE A 159 15.84 2.58 4.26
CA PHE A 159 14.75 1.93 4.97
C PHE A 159 15.26 0.78 5.81
N ASP A 160 16.11 -0.10 5.24
CA ASP A 160 16.64 -1.26 5.93
C ASP A 160 18.10 -1.51 5.53
N GLN A 161 18.87 -2.12 6.42
CA GLN A 161 20.27 -2.47 6.16
C GLN A 161 20.45 -3.97 6.31
N ILE A 162 20.65 -4.65 5.20
CA ILE A 162 20.85 -6.09 5.17
C ILE A 162 22.34 -6.40 5.31
N ARG A 163 22.69 -7.03 6.41
CA ARG A 163 24.10 -7.36 6.77
C ARG A 163 24.17 -8.86 7.04
N PRO A 164 24.48 -9.67 6.00
CA PRO A 164 24.68 -11.11 6.16
C PRO A 164 25.87 -11.42 7.09
N GLU A 165 25.76 -12.45 7.88
CA GLU A 165 26.83 -12.96 8.78
C GLU A 165 27.99 -13.62 8.00
#